data_b1c8cbe4103c08f47e5f44505c0f2f7b
#
_entry.id   b1c8cbe4103c08f47e5f44505c0f2f7b
#
_cell.length_a   1.000
_cell.length_b   1.000
_cell.length_c   1.000
_cell.angle_alpha   90.00
_cell.angle_beta   90.00
_cell.angle_gamma   90.00
#
_symmetry.space_group_name_H-M   'P 1'
#
loop_
_entity.id
_entity.type
_entity.pdbx_description
1 polymer ?
#
loop_
_entity_poly.entity_id
_entity_poly.type
_entity_poly.pdbx_seq_one_letter_code
_entity_poly.pdbx_strand_id
1 'polypeptide(L)'
;QPCLVPDTSPLGQLQGGTNMIVLEGDAVGQIVLRGAGAGAGPTASAVLSDICDIARVYRGTVFGEPAKTLKAATPALSQRPAAYYLRMSLKDKPGALAKVAAVLGEAGVSIDRMRQYGHVNDCAPVLIVTHKTTRADIDHALAAFGATSVVDGDPVALRIEEV
;
A
#
# COMPACT_ATOMS: atom_id res chain seq x y z
N GLN A 1 4.77 2.46 0.78
CA GLN A 1 4.01 2.35 -0.48
C GLN A 1 2.51 2.40 -0.21
N PRO A 2 1.66 2.86 -1.16
CA PRO A 2 0.22 2.76 -1.02
C PRO A 2 -0.22 1.30 -0.89
N CYS A 3 -1.18 1.04 0.04
CA CYS A 3 -1.74 -0.28 0.29
C CYS A 3 -3.27 -0.18 0.40
N LEU A 4 -3.95 -1.28 0.15
CA LEU A 4 -5.35 -1.43 0.53
C LEU A 4 -5.41 -2.00 1.95
N VAL A 5 -6.34 -1.50 2.73
CA VAL A 5 -6.64 -2.00 4.08
C VAL A 5 -8.11 -2.36 4.16
N PRO A 6 -8.52 -3.33 5.01
CA PRO A 6 -9.93 -3.61 5.24
C PRO A 6 -10.67 -2.37 5.72
N ASP A 7 -11.85 -2.13 5.21
CA ASP A 7 -12.73 -1.02 5.62
C ASP A 7 -13.18 -1.12 7.08
N THR A 8 -13.11 -2.33 7.66
CA THR A 8 -13.39 -2.60 9.07
C THR A 8 -12.20 -2.34 9.99
N SER A 9 -10.99 -2.14 9.44
CA SER A 9 -9.78 -1.87 10.23
C SER A 9 -9.76 -0.44 10.75
N PRO A 10 -8.99 -0.14 11.82
CA PRO A 10 -8.85 1.24 12.32
C PRO A 10 -8.41 2.23 11.24
N LEU A 11 -7.50 1.82 10.35
CA LEU A 11 -7.05 2.65 9.23
C LEU A 11 -8.13 2.80 8.15
N GLY A 12 -8.89 1.76 7.86
CA GLY A 12 -9.95 1.78 6.84
C GLY A 12 -11.15 2.64 7.25
N GLN A 13 -11.35 2.87 8.55
CA GLN A 13 -12.44 3.69 9.10
C GLN A 13 -12.08 5.18 9.22
N LEU A 14 -10.87 5.58 8.80
CA LEU A 14 -10.50 6.99 8.82
C LEU A 14 -11.33 7.82 7.84
N GLN A 15 -11.76 9.00 8.30
CA GLN A 15 -12.53 9.94 7.50
C GLN A 15 -11.90 11.32 7.50
N GLY A 16 -12.06 12.03 6.36
CA GLY A 16 -11.63 13.41 6.20
C GLY A 16 -10.13 13.59 6.34
N GLY A 17 -9.70 14.66 6.99
CA GLY A 17 -8.29 15.01 7.20
C GLY A 17 -7.67 14.39 8.46
N THR A 18 -8.22 13.30 8.99
CA THR A 18 -7.66 12.60 10.16
C THR A 18 -6.47 11.73 9.75
N ASN A 19 -5.38 11.84 10.50
CA ASN A 19 -4.23 10.95 10.37
C ASN A 19 -4.23 9.88 11.46
N MET A 20 -3.67 8.73 11.14
CA MET A 20 -3.46 7.64 12.10
C MET A 20 -2.14 6.94 11.82
N ILE A 21 -1.46 6.56 12.89
CA ILE A 21 -0.30 5.67 12.86
C ILE A 21 -0.64 4.47 13.73
N VAL A 22 -0.45 3.29 13.17
CA VAL A 22 -0.57 2.02 13.90
C VAL A 22 0.83 1.44 14.06
N LEU A 23 1.22 1.16 15.28
CA LEU A 23 2.50 0.56 15.63
C LEU A 23 2.23 -0.81 16.24
N GLU A 24 2.87 -1.84 15.71
CA GLU A 24 2.86 -3.18 16.28
C GLU A 24 4.18 -3.40 17.02
N GLY A 25 4.12 -3.48 18.33
CA GLY A 25 5.27 -3.73 19.19
C GLY A 25 5.25 -5.14 19.75
N ASP A 26 6.41 -5.79 19.78
CA ASP A 26 6.56 -7.19 20.21
C ASP A 26 6.03 -7.43 21.63
N ALA A 27 6.38 -6.56 22.58
CA ALA A 27 5.96 -6.69 23.98
C ALA A 27 4.71 -5.86 24.35
N VAL A 28 4.49 -4.74 23.66
CA VAL A 28 3.42 -3.78 23.98
C VAL A 28 2.13 -4.06 23.19
N GLY A 29 2.24 -4.84 22.11
CA GLY A 29 1.14 -5.06 21.19
C GLY A 29 0.86 -3.83 20.32
N GLN A 30 -0.39 -3.58 20.00
CA GLN A 30 -0.79 -2.50 19.11
C GLN A 30 -0.92 -1.17 19.83
N ILE A 31 -0.26 -0.14 19.30
CA ILE A 31 -0.42 1.25 19.71
C ILE A 31 -1.01 2.02 18.53
N VAL A 32 -2.07 2.77 18.80
CA VAL A 32 -2.74 3.60 17.79
C VAL A 32 -2.65 5.06 18.18
N LEU A 33 -2.05 5.88 17.32
CA LEU A 33 -2.02 7.34 17.44
C LEU A 33 -2.94 7.93 16.38
N ARG A 34 -3.94 8.70 16.81
CA ARG A 34 -4.91 9.34 15.93
C ARG A 34 -5.03 10.83 16.24
N GLY A 35 -5.03 11.64 15.19
CA GLY A 35 -5.17 13.09 15.36
C GLY A 35 -5.52 13.82 14.07
N ALA A 36 -5.79 15.11 14.19
CA ALA A 36 -6.03 15.96 13.04
C ALA A 36 -4.73 16.12 12.22
N GLY A 37 -4.78 15.78 10.93
CA GLY A 37 -3.64 15.95 10.01
C GLY A 37 -3.51 17.38 9.46
N ALA A 38 -4.60 18.19 9.54
CA ALA A 38 -4.63 19.55 9.05
C ALA A 38 -5.72 20.35 9.77
N GLY A 39 -5.72 21.66 9.58
CA GLY A 39 -6.71 22.58 10.12
C GLY A 39 -6.06 23.78 10.84
N ALA A 40 -6.76 24.90 10.90
CA ALA A 40 -6.26 26.14 11.50
C ALA A 40 -5.87 25.95 12.98
N GLY A 41 -6.72 25.30 13.76
CA GLY A 41 -6.46 25.03 15.18
C GLY A 41 -5.24 24.16 15.44
N PRO A 42 -5.18 22.93 14.88
CA PRO A 42 -4.03 22.04 15.03
C PRO A 42 -2.72 22.66 14.54
N THR A 43 -2.74 23.37 13.42
CA THR A 43 -1.56 24.04 12.88
C THR A 43 -1.10 25.17 13.80
N ALA A 44 -2.01 26.03 14.26
CA ALA A 44 -1.69 27.09 15.19
C ALA A 44 -1.13 26.56 16.52
N SER A 45 -1.70 25.47 17.04
CA SER A 45 -1.22 24.81 18.26
C SER A 45 0.20 24.30 18.11
N ALA A 46 0.52 23.65 16.96
CA ALA A 46 1.87 23.17 16.69
C ALA A 46 2.88 24.32 16.62
N VAL A 47 2.56 25.40 15.87
CA VAL A 47 3.42 26.58 15.75
C VAL A 47 3.65 27.25 17.12
N LEU A 48 2.61 27.41 17.92
CA LEU A 48 2.73 28.00 19.25
C LEU A 48 3.55 27.11 20.19
N SER A 49 3.43 25.79 20.08
CA SER A 49 4.27 24.86 20.85
C SER A 49 5.74 25.05 20.55
N ASP A 50 6.11 25.13 19.27
CA ASP A 50 7.49 25.35 18.84
C ASP A 50 8.03 26.74 19.31
N ILE A 51 7.20 27.77 19.23
CA ILE A 51 7.56 29.09 19.73
C ILE A 51 7.82 29.07 21.24
N CYS A 52 6.97 28.37 22.00
CA CYS A 52 7.15 28.21 23.45
C CYS A 52 8.43 27.43 23.80
N ASP A 53 8.75 26.38 23.04
CA ASP A 53 9.97 25.61 23.24
C ASP A 53 11.22 26.43 22.95
N ILE A 54 11.21 27.23 21.90
CA ILE A 54 12.28 28.22 21.59
C ILE A 54 12.43 29.22 22.73
N ALA A 55 11.31 29.80 23.21
CA ALA A 55 11.32 30.77 24.29
C ALA A 55 11.86 30.23 25.63
N ARG A 56 11.59 28.92 25.88
CA ARG A 56 12.12 28.17 27.04
C ARG A 56 13.57 27.71 26.87
N VAL A 57 14.19 28.05 25.73
CA VAL A 57 15.54 27.59 25.35
C VAL A 57 15.67 26.04 25.37
N TYR A 58 14.60 25.37 25.00
CA TYR A 58 14.65 23.91 24.89
C TYR A 58 15.63 23.50 23.78
N ARG A 59 16.64 22.71 24.13
CA ARG A 59 17.72 22.27 23.23
C ARG A 59 17.79 20.74 23.14
N GLY A 60 16.66 20.09 23.28
CA GLY A 60 16.58 18.63 23.10
C GLY A 60 16.91 18.22 21.67
N THR A 61 17.44 17.01 21.49
CA THR A 61 17.62 16.42 20.17
C THR A 61 16.28 15.97 19.62
N VAL A 62 15.98 16.29 18.34
CA VAL A 62 14.65 16.03 17.73
C VAL A 62 14.30 14.54 17.75
N PHE A 63 15.27 13.67 17.59
CA PHE A 63 15.07 12.21 17.54
C PHE A 63 15.70 11.46 18.73
N GLY A 64 15.95 12.13 19.86
CA GLY A 64 16.63 11.55 21.00
C GLY A 64 18.13 11.36 20.81
N GLU A 65 18.64 11.57 19.60
CA GLU A 65 20.03 11.42 19.19
C GLU A 65 20.55 12.67 18.49
N PRO A 66 21.84 13.05 18.65
CA PRO A 66 22.43 14.16 17.92
C PRO A 66 22.37 13.94 16.41
N ALA A 67 22.05 14.98 15.64
CA ALA A 67 21.92 14.88 14.17
C ALA A 67 23.16 14.26 13.49
N LYS A 68 24.34 14.47 14.02
CA LYS A 68 25.62 13.92 13.51
C LYS A 68 25.72 12.40 13.64
N THR A 69 24.90 11.77 14.49
CA THR A 69 24.88 10.30 14.69
C THR A 69 23.83 9.62 13.82
N LEU A 70 22.93 10.39 13.21
CA LEU A 70 21.89 9.86 12.33
C LEU A 70 22.53 9.31 11.06
N LYS A 71 22.04 8.14 10.63
CA LYS A 71 22.45 7.48 9.40
C LYS A 71 21.26 7.46 8.43
N ALA A 72 21.56 7.53 7.13
CA ALA A 72 20.53 7.33 6.12
C ALA A 72 19.89 5.95 6.32
N ALA A 73 18.56 5.90 6.36
CA ALA A 73 17.85 4.64 6.45
C ALA A 73 18.01 3.86 5.13
N THR A 74 18.31 2.58 5.23
CA THR A 74 18.22 1.67 4.10
C THR A 74 16.76 1.28 3.94
N PRO A 75 16.16 1.41 2.73
CA PRO A 75 14.80 0.97 2.50
C PRO A 75 14.64 -0.50 2.87
N ALA A 76 13.67 -0.81 3.73
CA ALA A 76 13.31 -2.20 4.00
C ALA A 76 12.67 -2.78 2.73
N LEU A 77 13.32 -3.77 2.13
CA LEU A 77 12.69 -4.60 1.11
C LEU A 77 11.68 -5.47 1.85
N SER A 78 10.39 -5.18 1.67
CA SER A 78 9.34 -6.00 2.27
C SER A 78 9.33 -7.37 1.60
N GLN A 79 10.03 -8.33 2.19
CA GLN A 79 9.97 -9.74 1.80
C GLN A 79 8.77 -10.45 2.46
N ARG A 80 8.00 -9.73 3.26
CA ARG A 80 6.84 -10.27 3.96
C ARG A 80 5.76 -10.62 2.93
N PRO A 81 5.33 -11.89 2.81
CA PRO A 81 4.24 -12.25 1.92
C PRO A 81 2.96 -11.50 2.30
N ALA A 82 2.21 -11.06 1.29
CA ALA A 82 0.90 -10.44 1.45
C ALA A 82 -0.01 -10.81 0.29
N ALA A 83 -1.30 -10.60 0.44
CA ALA A 83 -2.23 -10.62 -0.67
C ALA A 83 -2.06 -9.34 -1.52
N TYR A 84 -2.36 -9.45 -2.79
CA TYR A 84 -2.33 -8.32 -3.72
C TYR A 84 -3.64 -8.19 -4.46
N TYR A 85 -4.03 -6.96 -4.67
CA TYR A 85 -5.09 -6.58 -5.59
C TYR A 85 -4.46 -6.20 -6.92
N LEU A 86 -4.85 -6.89 -7.97
CA LEU A 86 -4.44 -6.63 -9.34
C LEU A 86 -5.62 -6.09 -10.12
N ARG A 87 -5.42 -5.01 -10.85
CA ARG A 87 -6.41 -4.44 -11.78
C ARG A 87 -5.77 -4.33 -13.15
N MET A 88 -6.44 -4.86 -14.15
CA MET A 88 -6.02 -4.81 -15.54
C MET A 88 -7.20 -4.73 -16.48
N SER A 89 -6.95 -4.26 -17.69
CA SER A 89 -7.90 -4.29 -18.80
C SER A 89 -7.49 -5.42 -19.74
N LEU A 90 -8.41 -6.33 -20.07
CA LEU A 90 -8.16 -7.42 -21.00
C LEU A 90 -8.91 -7.21 -22.30
N LYS A 91 -8.25 -7.45 -23.43
CA LYS A 91 -8.94 -7.54 -24.72
C LYS A 91 -9.98 -8.66 -24.63
N ASP A 92 -11.21 -8.33 -25.00
CA ASP A 92 -12.31 -9.30 -24.93
C ASP A 92 -12.23 -10.32 -26.05
N LYS A 93 -11.39 -11.32 -25.83
CA LYS A 93 -11.18 -12.44 -26.76
C LYS A 93 -11.20 -13.76 -26.02
N PRO A 94 -11.72 -14.81 -26.64
CA PRO A 94 -11.64 -16.16 -26.06
C PRO A 94 -10.20 -16.51 -25.65
N GLY A 95 -10.04 -17.03 -24.43
CA GLY A 95 -8.74 -17.42 -23.88
C GLY A 95 -7.90 -16.30 -23.27
N ALA A 96 -8.31 -15.03 -23.31
CA ALA A 96 -7.55 -13.93 -22.70
C ALA A 96 -7.34 -14.15 -21.19
N LEU A 97 -8.38 -14.52 -20.49
CA LEU A 97 -8.33 -14.81 -19.06
C LEU A 97 -7.46 -16.04 -18.72
N ALA A 98 -7.53 -17.08 -19.57
CA ALA A 98 -6.68 -18.25 -19.40
C ALA A 98 -5.19 -17.93 -19.50
N LYS A 99 -4.80 -17.00 -20.40
CA LYS A 99 -3.42 -16.51 -20.50
C LYS A 99 -2.98 -15.74 -19.25
N VAL A 100 -3.86 -14.90 -18.69
CA VAL A 100 -3.57 -14.19 -17.44
C VAL A 100 -3.38 -15.17 -16.29
N ALA A 101 -4.25 -16.17 -16.16
CA ALA A 101 -4.13 -17.20 -15.14
C ALA A 101 -2.85 -18.03 -15.29
N ALA A 102 -2.45 -18.35 -16.53
CA ALA A 102 -1.19 -19.04 -16.81
C ALA A 102 0.03 -18.23 -16.35
N VAL A 103 0.09 -16.94 -16.71
CA VAL A 103 1.18 -16.03 -16.29
C VAL A 103 1.29 -15.95 -14.77
N LEU A 104 0.16 -15.81 -14.07
CA LEU A 104 0.16 -15.80 -12.60
C LEU A 104 0.66 -17.13 -12.03
N GLY A 105 0.19 -18.25 -12.57
CA GLY A 105 0.62 -19.58 -12.15
C GLY A 105 2.11 -19.84 -12.38
N GLU A 106 2.66 -19.43 -13.53
CA GLU A 106 4.09 -19.50 -13.85
C GLU A 106 4.95 -18.65 -12.92
N ALA A 107 4.41 -17.51 -12.46
CA ALA A 107 5.04 -16.65 -11.46
C ALA A 107 4.86 -17.15 -10.02
N GLY A 108 4.21 -18.29 -9.79
CA GLY A 108 3.93 -18.82 -8.45
C GLY A 108 2.83 -18.08 -7.70
N VAL A 109 2.03 -17.25 -8.39
CA VAL A 109 0.96 -16.44 -7.79
C VAL A 109 -0.37 -17.19 -7.90
N SER A 110 -0.96 -17.53 -6.74
CA SER A 110 -2.27 -18.16 -6.65
C SER A 110 -3.39 -17.13 -6.55
N ILE A 111 -4.47 -17.33 -7.31
CA ILE A 111 -5.66 -16.48 -7.31
C ILE A 111 -6.58 -16.92 -6.17
N ASP A 112 -6.96 -15.97 -5.28
CA ASP A 112 -8.01 -16.18 -4.26
C ASP A 112 -9.39 -15.91 -4.86
N ARG A 113 -9.58 -14.74 -5.47
CA ARG A 113 -10.84 -14.36 -6.11
C ARG A 113 -10.60 -13.47 -7.31
N MET A 114 -11.57 -13.48 -8.22
CA MET A 114 -11.50 -12.72 -9.43
C MET A 114 -12.88 -12.20 -9.82
N ARG A 115 -12.92 -11.02 -10.42
CA ARG A 115 -14.12 -10.44 -11.00
C ARG A 115 -13.81 -9.79 -12.34
N GLN A 116 -14.58 -10.16 -13.35
CA GLN A 116 -14.58 -9.53 -14.66
C GLN A 116 -15.83 -8.67 -14.79
N TYR A 117 -15.68 -7.48 -15.32
CA TYR A 117 -16.78 -6.55 -15.59
C TYR A 117 -17.14 -6.58 -17.07
N GLY A 118 -18.31 -6.02 -17.42
CA GLY A 118 -18.74 -5.91 -18.81
C GLY A 118 -17.80 -5.06 -19.65
N HIS A 119 -17.96 -5.15 -20.98
CA HIS A 119 -17.06 -4.52 -21.95
C HIS A 119 -17.08 -2.99 -21.91
N VAL A 120 -15.90 -2.42 -22.12
CA VAL A 120 -15.71 -1.01 -22.45
C VAL A 120 -14.68 -0.96 -23.58
N ASN A 121 -15.08 -0.50 -24.77
CA ASN A 121 -14.19 -0.35 -25.94
C ASN A 121 -13.39 -1.63 -26.28
N ASP A 122 -14.06 -2.76 -26.49
CA ASP A 122 -13.46 -4.07 -26.81
C ASP A 122 -12.52 -4.63 -25.72
N CYS A 123 -12.54 -4.05 -24.55
CA CYS A 123 -11.80 -4.51 -23.39
C CYS A 123 -12.72 -4.78 -22.20
N ALA A 124 -12.36 -5.73 -21.37
CA ALA A 124 -13.04 -6.07 -20.13
C ALA A 124 -12.15 -5.78 -18.93
N PRO A 125 -12.55 -4.89 -18.01
CA PRO A 125 -11.84 -4.71 -16.75
C PRO A 125 -11.86 -5.99 -15.90
N VAL A 126 -10.70 -6.42 -15.44
CA VAL A 126 -10.55 -7.59 -14.57
C VAL A 126 -9.87 -7.18 -13.28
N LEU A 127 -10.45 -7.60 -12.17
CA LEU A 127 -9.91 -7.46 -10.82
C LEU A 127 -9.56 -8.84 -10.30
N ILE A 128 -8.36 -8.97 -9.74
CA ILE A 128 -7.88 -10.22 -9.14
C ILE A 128 -7.38 -9.90 -7.73
N VAL A 129 -7.75 -10.75 -6.77
CA VAL A 129 -7.11 -10.78 -5.46
C VAL A 129 -6.33 -12.08 -5.38
N THR A 130 -5.08 -12.00 -4.96
CA THR A 130 -4.21 -13.17 -4.83
C THR A 130 -4.23 -13.72 -3.41
N HIS A 131 -3.86 -14.98 -3.23
CA HIS A 131 -3.37 -15.47 -1.95
C HIS A 131 -2.06 -14.75 -1.57
N LYS A 132 -1.56 -14.97 -0.32
CA LYS A 132 -0.30 -14.36 0.12
C LYS A 132 0.86 -14.83 -0.76
N THR A 133 1.57 -13.87 -1.33
CA THR A 133 2.73 -14.06 -2.20
C THR A 133 3.78 -12.99 -1.95
N THR A 134 4.96 -13.11 -2.52
CA THR A 134 6.02 -12.11 -2.37
C THR A 134 5.85 -10.96 -3.37
N ARG A 135 6.45 -9.82 -3.06
CA ARG A 135 6.50 -8.70 -4.03
C ARG A 135 7.26 -9.08 -5.30
N ALA A 136 8.29 -9.91 -5.19
CA ALA A 136 9.08 -10.36 -6.34
C ALA A 136 8.25 -11.19 -7.32
N ASP A 137 7.39 -12.09 -6.83
CA ASP A 137 6.50 -12.89 -7.68
C ASP A 137 5.50 -12.00 -8.43
N ILE A 138 4.96 -10.99 -7.74
CA ILE A 138 4.06 -10.00 -8.37
C ILE A 138 4.79 -9.20 -9.44
N ASP A 139 6.00 -8.71 -9.18
CA ASP A 139 6.77 -7.94 -10.16
C ASP A 139 7.14 -8.81 -11.37
N HIS A 140 7.44 -10.10 -11.15
CA HIS A 140 7.65 -11.05 -12.24
C HIS A 140 6.38 -11.22 -13.10
N ALA A 141 5.22 -11.43 -12.47
CA ALA A 141 3.95 -11.52 -13.18
C ALA A 141 3.63 -10.24 -13.97
N LEU A 142 3.83 -9.05 -13.35
CA LEU A 142 3.59 -7.76 -14.01
C LEU A 142 4.47 -7.58 -15.25
N ALA A 143 5.74 -7.94 -15.17
CA ALA A 143 6.66 -7.90 -16.30
C ALA A 143 6.22 -8.86 -17.42
N ALA A 144 5.78 -10.07 -17.07
CA ALA A 144 5.31 -11.07 -18.04
C ALA A 144 4.00 -10.65 -18.72
N PHE A 145 3.10 -9.92 -18.04
CA PHE A 145 1.88 -9.38 -18.68
C PHE A 145 2.19 -8.46 -19.84
N GLY A 146 3.25 -7.65 -19.76
CA GLY A 146 3.69 -6.77 -20.86
C GLY A 146 4.04 -7.53 -22.15
N ALA A 147 4.45 -8.78 -22.04
CA ALA A 147 4.72 -9.64 -23.20
C ALA A 147 3.45 -10.30 -23.76
N THR A 148 2.34 -10.26 -23.07
CA THR A 148 1.07 -10.84 -23.53
C THR A 148 0.33 -9.86 -24.43
N SER A 149 -0.22 -10.35 -25.54
CA SER A 149 -1.04 -9.52 -26.44
C SER A 149 -2.45 -9.28 -25.93
N VAL A 150 -2.81 -9.80 -24.75
CA VAL A 150 -4.19 -9.77 -24.22
C VAL A 150 -4.43 -8.71 -23.16
N VAL A 151 -3.39 -8.22 -22.49
CA VAL A 151 -3.49 -7.11 -21.53
C VAL A 151 -3.37 -5.81 -22.31
N ASP A 152 -4.28 -4.87 -22.03
CA ASP A 152 -4.31 -3.53 -22.61
C ASP A 152 -3.90 -2.51 -21.54
N GLY A 153 -2.84 -1.75 -21.83
CA GLY A 153 -2.23 -0.82 -20.89
C GLY A 153 -1.46 -1.50 -19.76
N ASP A 154 -1.05 -0.70 -18.79
CA ASP A 154 -0.25 -1.18 -17.65
C ASP A 154 -1.15 -1.73 -16.52
N PRO A 155 -0.93 -2.96 -16.07
CA PRO A 155 -1.63 -3.49 -14.91
C PRO A 155 -1.20 -2.79 -13.63
N VAL A 156 -2.16 -2.60 -12.72
CA VAL A 156 -1.93 -2.00 -11.40
C VAL A 156 -1.92 -3.09 -10.34
N ALA A 157 -0.91 -3.09 -9.48
CA ALA A 157 -0.83 -3.96 -8.32
C ALA A 157 -0.77 -3.14 -7.02
N LEU A 158 -1.67 -3.41 -6.09
CA LEU A 158 -1.68 -2.82 -4.76
C LEU A 158 -1.59 -3.94 -3.72
N ARG A 159 -0.69 -3.76 -2.77
CA ARG A 159 -0.57 -4.65 -1.62
C ARG A 159 -1.81 -4.51 -0.73
N ILE A 160 -2.27 -5.62 -0.16
CA ILE A 160 -3.32 -5.65 0.86
C ILE A 160 -2.65 -5.89 2.21
N GLU A 161 -2.86 -4.99 3.16
CA GLU A 161 -2.38 -5.12 4.54
C GLU A 161 -3.55 -5.44 5.47
N GLU A 162 -3.37 -6.47 6.29
CA GLU A 162 -4.26 -6.81 7.40
C GLU A 162 -3.76 -6.06 8.64
N VAL A 163 -4.48 -5.00 9.05
CA VAL A 163 -4.12 -4.12 10.19
C VAL A 163 -5.21 -4.15 11.25
#